data_2a8e2b2abc44e5a8ae0ca4c068ef790e
#
_entry.id   2a8e2b2abc44e5a8ae0ca4c068ef790e
#
_cell.length_a   1.000
_cell.length_b   1.000
_cell.length_c   1.000
_cell.angle_alpha   90.00
_cell.angle_beta   90.00
_cell.angle_gamma   90.00
#
_symmetry.space_group_name_H-M   'P 1'
#
loop_
_entity.id
_entity.type
_entity.pdbx_description
1 polymer ?
#
loop_
_entity_poly.entity_id
_entity_poly.type
_entity_poly.pdbx_seq_one_letter_code
_entity_poly.pdbx_strand_id
1 'polypeptide(L)'
;MPSENQRLELRGGALSTAIAALALLFGHASAAQTPLDPSLTEAVETVRITATGQRFVPRQSLTPGGAPRHTANYDVTVTWNPGAWQAREEWRLDTLYPLQTSFAYNMTYGELAGVKDGQDNFRAALDGPTPLAAARIGANFKDLWLTNPLILAAHSEAALPPVEFASGGNVRQRIVLSAHGTEWTLVVDPSTGLPEAVTVMEQDPLNGEGPNRVEFSDWREVAGVPFPFQVEQFLNSGLLRREIRSAIEVNPADADSVLAIPDDIETGDAAHRDWGWSMSHLLLARAGLGGPADTPHFDNVELLEVGRDIYQVIGGSHHGLAVVGPDGIAVVDAPWYPERSDTLLRLLEERWPDRPVRYIIMTHHHLDHSGGFRSFVEAGATLVAHQDAVWFYEEALALAGFRGMNAIAVGGHAELDSIGRAIGVYDIPNPHADAHVGAYVPDARLFFNSDLYSPGRELQFPVSMQALFTAIRYHGLDVERHVGSHGMGYDSEPE
;
A
#
# COMPACT_ATOMS: atom_id res chain seq x y z
N MET A 1 -15.06 3.76 -61.91
CA MET A 1 -16.22 2.91 -62.28
C MET A 1 -16.39 1.89 -61.18
N PRO A 2 -17.60 1.57 -60.83
CA PRO A 2 -18.10 1.81 -59.48
C PRO A 2 -18.39 0.46 -58.77
N SER A 3 -18.73 0.63 -57.58
CA SER A 3 -19.89 0.28 -56.71
C SER A 3 -19.61 -0.93 -55.83
N GLU A 4 -20.10 -1.11 -54.67
CA GLU A 4 -21.42 -0.74 -54.08
C GLU A 4 -21.34 -0.87 -52.55
N ASN A 5 -21.96 0.07 -51.89
CA ASN A 5 -22.36 0.02 -50.50
C ASN A 5 -23.37 -1.11 -50.28
N GLN A 6 -23.20 -1.93 -49.21
CA GLN A 6 -24.34 -2.61 -48.56
C GLN A 6 -24.33 -2.32 -47.09
N ARG A 7 -25.23 -1.46 -46.69
CA ARG A 7 -25.75 -1.31 -45.32
C ARG A 7 -26.58 -2.57 -45.00
N LEU A 8 -26.25 -3.25 -43.91
CA LEU A 8 -27.17 -4.19 -43.29
C LEU A 8 -27.88 -3.49 -42.13
N GLU A 9 -29.15 -3.21 -42.34
CA GLU A 9 -30.12 -2.90 -41.28
C GLU A 9 -30.42 -4.17 -40.47
N LEU A 10 -30.15 -4.15 -39.19
CA LEU A 10 -30.63 -5.15 -38.25
C LEU A 10 -31.98 -4.69 -37.71
N ARG A 11 -33.04 -5.28 -38.23
CA ARG A 11 -34.40 -5.21 -37.69
C ARG A 11 -34.46 -5.96 -36.35
N GLY A 12 -35.00 -5.32 -35.34
CA GLY A 12 -35.35 -5.96 -34.07
C GLY A 12 -36.43 -7.04 -34.26
N GLY A 13 -36.19 -8.17 -33.65
CA GLY A 13 -37.13 -9.28 -33.54
C GLY A 13 -37.00 -9.89 -32.16
N ALA A 14 -38.10 -9.83 -31.42
CA ALA A 14 -38.26 -10.37 -30.09
C ALA A 14 -37.86 -11.84 -29.98
N LEU A 15 -37.04 -12.17 -28.96
CA LEU A 15 -36.90 -13.51 -28.40
C LEU A 15 -37.15 -13.44 -26.89
N SER A 16 -38.40 -13.27 -26.53
CA SER A 16 -38.95 -13.70 -25.25
C SER A 16 -39.52 -15.11 -25.44
N THR A 17 -39.38 -15.94 -24.40
CA THR A 17 -39.92 -17.31 -24.24
C THR A 17 -39.14 -18.46 -24.85
N ALA A 18 -38.14 -18.99 -24.06
CA ALA A 18 -37.83 -20.40 -23.94
C ALA A 18 -36.72 -20.69 -22.91
N ILE A 19 -36.89 -20.29 -21.64
CA ILE A 19 -36.17 -20.85 -20.51
C ILE A 19 -37.15 -21.13 -19.38
N ALA A 20 -38.01 -22.11 -19.63
CA ALA A 20 -38.87 -22.70 -18.61
C ALA A 20 -39.24 -24.11 -19.04
N ALA A 21 -38.29 -25.06 -18.98
CA ALA A 21 -38.56 -26.51 -18.91
C ALA A 21 -37.27 -27.31 -18.99
N LEU A 22 -36.39 -27.25 -17.95
CA LEU A 22 -35.44 -28.30 -17.62
C LEU A 22 -35.04 -28.25 -16.14
N ALA A 23 -36.03 -28.16 -15.27
CA ALA A 23 -35.85 -28.23 -13.83
C ALA A 23 -36.78 -29.28 -13.22
N LEU A 24 -36.58 -30.52 -13.62
CA LEU A 24 -37.22 -31.68 -12.96
C LEU A 24 -36.54 -32.95 -13.43
N LEU A 25 -35.42 -33.31 -12.77
CA LEU A 25 -34.90 -34.67 -12.62
C LEU A 25 -33.47 -34.59 -12.02
N PHE A 26 -33.36 -34.21 -10.76
CA PHE A 26 -32.35 -34.70 -9.80
C PHE A 26 -32.85 -34.35 -8.41
N GLY A 27 -33.79 -35.15 -7.95
CA GLY A 27 -34.17 -35.19 -6.56
C GLY A 27 -33.14 -35.96 -5.76
N HIS A 28 -32.33 -35.25 -5.01
CA HIS A 28 -31.91 -35.49 -3.64
C HIS A 28 -31.38 -34.15 -3.18
N ALA A 29 -32.25 -33.36 -2.63
CA ALA A 29 -31.85 -32.23 -1.78
C ALA A 29 -31.20 -32.85 -0.53
N SER A 30 -29.91 -33.11 -0.57
CA SER A 30 -29.10 -33.01 0.62
C SER A 30 -29.39 -31.61 1.15
N ALA A 31 -29.83 -31.51 2.39
CA ALA A 31 -29.93 -30.22 3.06
C ALA A 31 -28.59 -29.53 2.81
N ALA A 32 -28.61 -28.43 2.03
CA ALA A 32 -27.44 -27.63 1.80
C ALA A 32 -26.99 -27.19 3.19
N GLN A 33 -25.95 -27.77 3.72
CA GLN A 33 -25.27 -27.25 4.89
C GLN A 33 -24.97 -25.80 4.52
N THR A 34 -25.42 -24.88 5.37
CA THR A 34 -25.07 -23.47 5.24
C THR A 34 -23.53 -23.45 5.20
N PRO A 35 -22.91 -22.97 4.12
CA PRO A 35 -21.46 -23.20 3.91
C PRO A 35 -20.58 -22.55 4.99
N LEU A 36 -21.16 -21.72 5.84
CA LEU A 36 -20.54 -21.13 7.02
C LEU A 36 -21.57 -21.21 8.14
N ASP A 37 -21.32 -22.04 9.13
CA ASP A 37 -22.16 -22.17 10.30
C ASP A 37 -21.72 -21.14 11.37
N PRO A 38 -22.49 -20.06 11.62
CA PRO A 38 -22.13 -19.05 12.61
C PRO A 38 -22.00 -19.64 14.02
N SER A 39 -22.70 -20.75 14.32
CA SER A 39 -22.65 -21.40 15.63
C SER A 39 -21.27 -21.94 15.98
N LEU A 40 -20.40 -22.16 14.99
CA LEU A 40 -19.01 -22.60 15.23
C LEU A 40 -18.20 -21.60 16.05
N THR A 41 -18.57 -20.32 16.02
CA THR A 41 -17.83 -19.26 16.73
C THR A 41 -18.65 -18.56 17.81
N GLU A 42 -19.89 -18.98 18.08
CA GLU A 42 -20.74 -18.39 19.14
C GLU A 42 -20.08 -18.38 20.53
N ALA A 43 -19.23 -19.36 20.81
CA ALA A 43 -18.49 -19.46 22.06
C ALA A 43 -17.22 -18.60 22.13
N VAL A 44 -16.83 -17.95 21.02
CA VAL A 44 -15.60 -17.14 20.93
C VAL A 44 -15.91 -15.71 21.30
N GLU A 45 -15.67 -15.33 22.53
CA GLU A 45 -15.71 -13.94 22.98
C GLU A 45 -14.36 -13.26 22.73
N THR A 46 -13.28 -13.95 23.03
CA THR A 46 -11.91 -13.47 22.83
C THR A 46 -11.04 -14.58 22.27
N VAL A 47 -10.12 -14.24 21.38
CA VAL A 47 -9.12 -15.16 20.86
C VAL A 47 -7.72 -14.59 21.09
N ARG A 48 -6.78 -15.47 21.51
CA ARG A 48 -5.35 -15.17 21.53
C ARG A 48 -4.65 -16.06 20.53
N ILE A 49 -3.90 -15.43 19.61
CA ILE A 49 -3.16 -16.09 18.53
C ILE A 49 -1.68 -15.78 18.71
N THR A 50 -0.84 -16.81 18.81
CA THR A 50 0.62 -16.67 18.78
C THR A 50 1.13 -17.22 17.45
N ALA A 51 1.93 -16.44 16.75
CA ALA A 51 2.40 -16.78 15.41
C ALA A 51 3.83 -16.30 15.16
N THR A 52 4.47 -16.93 14.19
CA THR A 52 5.71 -16.47 13.56
C THR A 52 5.46 -16.21 12.09
N GLY A 53 6.18 -15.28 11.49
CA GLY A 53 5.95 -15.01 10.08
C GLY A 53 7.08 -14.26 9.38
N GLN A 54 6.83 -14.01 8.11
CA GLN A 54 7.69 -13.25 7.22
C GLN A 54 6.88 -12.11 6.60
N ARG A 55 7.48 -10.94 6.50
CA ARG A 55 6.90 -9.76 5.83
C ARG A 55 7.59 -9.47 4.51
N PHE A 56 6.78 -9.16 3.53
CA PHE A 56 7.22 -8.80 2.19
C PHE A 56 6.60 -7.47 1.78
N VAL A 57 7.32 -6.70 0.97
CA VAL A 57 6.81 -5.43 0.42
C VAL A 57 6.84 -5.48 -1.10
N PRO A 58 5.68 -5.66 -1.76
CA PRO A 58 5.57 -5.72 -3.22
C PRO A 58 6.05 -4.43 -3.90
N ARG A 59 5.93 -3.30 -3.21
CA ARG A 59 6.24 -1.97 -3.74
C ARG A 59 7.65 -1.47 -3.39
N GLN A 60 8.54 -2.39 -2.98
CA GLN A 60 9.96 -2.15 -2.68
C GLN A 60 10.85 -3.16 -3.40
N SER A 61 10.38 -3.70 -4.53
CA SER A 61 11.17 -4.61 -5.37
C SER A 61 12.40 -3.93 -5.96
N LEU A 62 13.43 -4.70 -6.28
CA LEU A 62 14.64 -4.16 -6.93
C LEU A 62 14.33 -3.63 -8.33
N THR A 63 13.53 -4.41 -9.09
CA THR A 63 13.09 -4.04 -10.44
C THR A 63 11.63 -3.62 -10.43
N PRO A 64 11.19 -2.71 -11.32
CA PRO A 64 9.79 -2.38 -11.49
C PRO A 64 8.94 -3.64 -11.70
N GLY A 65 7.87 -3.81 -10.92
CA GLY A 65 7.02 -5.00 -10.97
C GLY A 65 7.68 -6.32 -10.56
N GLY A 66 8.88 -6.27 -9.98
CA GLY A 66 9.64 -7.44 -9.55
C GLY A 66 9.05 -8.12 -8.30
N ALA A 67 9.71 -9.21 -7.89
CA ALA A 67 9.29 -9.98 -6.72
C ALA A 67 9.25 -9.11 -5.44
N PRO A 68 8.24 -9.30 -4.58
CA PRO A 68 8.16 -8.61 -3.30
C PRO A 68 9.44 -8.78 -2.47
N ARG A 69 9.94 -7.68 -1.90
CA ARG A 69 11.15 -7.72 -1.07
C ARG A 69 10.82 -8.28 0.31
N HIS A 70 11.55 -9.32 0.74
CA HIS A 70 11.48 -9.81 2.12
C HIS A 70 12.13 -8.78 3.05
N THR A 71 11.32 -8.17 3.93
CA THR A 71 11.76 -7.02 4.75
C THR A 71 11.96 -7.36 6.22
N ALA A 72 11.25 -8.36 6.75
CA ALA A 72 11.39 -8.77 8.14
C ALA A 72 10.89 -10.20 8.37
N ASN A 73 11.46 -10.85 9.39
CA ASN A 73 10.81 -11.94 10.12
C ASN A 73 10.16 -11.36 11.38
N TYR A 74 9.13 -12.03 11.90
CA TYR A 74 8.46 -11.58 13.11
C TYR A 74 7.93 -12.72 13.97
N ASP A 75 7.81 -12.42 15.26
CA ASP A 75 6.94 -13.11 16.20
C ASP A 75 5.82 -12.15 16.59
N VAL A 76 4.61 -12.66 16.74
CA VAL A 76 3.45 -11.87 17.17
C VAL A 76 2.57 -12.66 18.11
N THR A 77 2.03 -11.96 19.13
CA THR A 77 0.88 -12.42 19.90
C THR A 77 -0.23 -11.40 19.76
N VAL A 78 -1.38 -11.85 19.29
CA VAL A 78 -2.59 -11.03 19.14
C VAL A 78 -3.63 -11.53 20.13
N THR A 79 -4.16 -10.67 20.98
CA THR A 79 -5.37 -10.91 21.78
C THR A 79 -6.46 -10.00 21.26
N TRP A 80 -7.61 -10.57 20.89
CA TRP A 80 -8.67 -9.85 20.19
C TRP A 80 -10.06 -10.24 20.70
N ASN A 81 -10.86 -9.25 21.09
CA ASN A 81 -12.30 -9.38 21.34
C ASN A 81 -13.06 -8.72 20.17
N PRO A 82 -13.58 -9.51 19.21
CA PRO A 82 -14.28 -8.98 18.04
C PRO A 82 -15.58 -8.24 18.40
N GLY A 83 -16.32 -8.72 19.39
CA GLY A 83 -17.59 -8.14 19.82
C GLY A 83 -17.43 -6.78 20.49
N ALA A 84 -16.37 -6.61 21.28
CA ALA A 84 -16.06 -5.37 21.98
C ALA A 84 -15.19 -4.40 21.16
N TRP A 85 -14.72 -4.80 19.98
CA TRP A 85 -13.76 -4.01 19.19
C TRP A 85 -12.54 -3.62 20.02
N GLN A 86 -11.89 -4.61 20.62
CA GLN A 86 -10.68 -4.41 21.40
C GLN A 86 -9.63 -5.40 20.95
N ALA A 87 -8.40 -4.92 20.78
CA ALA A 87 -7.27 -5.76 20.45
C ALA A 87 -5.99 -5.29 21.11
N ARG A 88 -5.10 -6.26 21.37
CA ARG A 88 -3.71 -6.04 21.72
C ARG A 88 -2.83 -6.88 20.82
N GLU A 89 -1.81 -6.25 20.25
CA GLU A 89 -0.79 -6.88 19.44
C GLU A 89 0.58 -6.65 20.05
N GLU A 90 1.34 -7.73 20.23
CA GLU A 90 2.69 -7.72 20.77
C GLU A 90 3.63 -8.24 19.68
N TRP A 91 4.42 -7.33 19.11
CA TRP A 91 5.28 -7.60 17.97
C TRP A 91 6.75 -7.61 18.35
N ARG A 92 7.47 -8.60 17.82
CA ARG A 92 8.93 -8.64 17.76
C ARG A 92 9.34 -8.82 16.30
N LEU A 93 10.16 -7.91 15.79
CA LEU A 93 10.61 -7.94 14.40
C LEU A 93 12.14 -8.05 14.33
N ASP A 94 12.56 -8.91 13.43
CA ASP A 94 13.95 -9.00 12.97
C ASP A 94 13.95 -8.49 11.52
N THR A 95 14.34 -7.21 11.33
CA THR A 95 14.33 -6.58 10.01
C THR A 95 15.54 -7.00 9.18
N LEU A 96 15.31 -7.15 7.89
CA LEU A 96 16.31 -7.50 6.89
C LEU A 96 16.60 -6.33 5.94
N TYR A 97 15.62 -5.42 5.82
CA TYR A 97 15.68 -4.25 4.92
C TYR A 97 14.87 -3.09 5.51
N PRO A 98 15.32 -1.84 5.38
CA PRO A 98 16.61 -1.37 4.81
C PRO A 98 17.80 -1.60 5.74
N LEU A 99 17.59 -1.88 7.02
CA LEU A 99 18.59 -2.14 8.03
C LEU A 99 18.34 -3.48 8.71
N GLN A 100 19.41 -4.19 9.02
CA GLN A 100 19.34 -5.41 9.84
C GLN A 100 19.37 -5.01 11.31
N THR A 101 18.21 -5.09 11.96
CA THR A 101 18.05 -4.79 13.39
C THR A 101 16.85 -5.53 13.95
N SER A 102 16.80 -5.64 15.28
CA SER A 102 15.67 -6.22 16.00
C SER A 102 15.03 -5.17 16.88
N PHE A 103 13.71 -5.14 16.93
CA PHE A 103 12.96 -4.28 17.83
C PHE A 103 11.60 -4.89 18.18
N ALA A 104 10.99 -4.39 19.25
CA ALA A 104 9.71 -4.86 19.74
C ALA A 104 8.80 -3.67 20.11
N TYR A 105 7.52 -3.84 19.89
CA TYR A 105 6.49 -2.89 20.31
C TYR A 105 5.18 -3.60 20.57
N ASN A 106 4.31 -2.92 21.34
CA ASN A 106 2.97 -3.35 21.62
C ASN A 106 1.99 -2.29 21.14
N MET A 107 0.81 -2.70 20.70
CA MET A 107 -0.33 -1.84 20.43
C MET A 107 -1.52 -2.38 21.19
N THR A 108 -2.23 -1.52 21.94
CA THR A 108 -3.51 -1.85 22.58
C THR A 108 -4.52 -0.82 22.15
N TYR A 109 -5.62 -1.27 21.56
CA TYR A 109 -6.56 -0.36 20.92
C TYR A 109 -8.01 -0.86 20.97
N GLY A 110 -8.91 0.10 21.03
CA GLY A 110 -10.34 -0.04 20.81
C GLY A 110 -10.73 0.57 19.47
N GLU A 111 -12.02 0.86 19.30
CA GLU A 111 -12.58 1.34 18.02
C GLU A 111 -11.95 2.64 17.50
N LEU A 112 -11.71 3.61 18.38
CA LEU A 112 -11.19 4.93 17.99
C LEU A 112 -10.01 5.40 18.84
N ALA A 113 -9.65 4.69 19.88
CA ALA A 113 -8.58 5.05 20.80
C ALA A 113 -7.62 3.89 20.97
N GLY A 114 -6.35 4.19 21.09
CA GLY A 114 -5.33 3.18 21.34
C GLY A 114 -3.97 3.77 21.55
N VAL A 115 -3.06 2.93 22.03
CA VAL A 115 -1.67 3.29 22.33
C VAL A 115 -0.70 2.31 21.70
N LYS A 116 0.45 2.83 21.34
CA LYS A 116 1.65 2.09 21.01
C LYS A 116 2.69 2.33 22.09
N ASP A 117 3.35 1.26 22.53
CA ASP A 117 4.42 1.28 23.52
C ASP A 117 5.62 0.44 23.02
N GLY A 118 6.81 0.69 23.58
CA GLY A 118 8.05 0.01 23.20
C GLY A 118 8.92 0.82 22.26
N GLN A 119 9.18 0.29 21.06
CA GLN A 119 10.02 0.97 20.06
C GLN A 119 9.18 1.49 18.88
N ASP A 120 9.45 2.71 18.44
CA ASP A 120 8.72 3.28 17.31
C ASP A 120 9.14 2.68 15.96
N ASN A 121 10.24 2.10 15.86
CA ASN A 121 10.79 1.36 14.74
C ASN A 121 12.24 0.98 15.07
N PHE A 122 13.06 0.73 14.08
CA PHE A 122 14.48 0.45 14.27
C PHE A 122 15.31 1.63 14.83
N ARG A 123 14.73 2.80 15.12
CA ARG A 123 15.50 4.03 15.49
C ARG A 123 15.55 4.31 16.98
N ALA A 124 14.42 4.29 17.67
CA ALA A 124 14.37 4.73 19.06
C ALA A 124 13.30 4.02 19.88
N ALA A 125 13.54 3.88 21.16
CA ALA A 125 12.49 3.58 22.12
C ALA A 125 11.55 4.80 22.24
N LEU A 126 10.26 4.54 22.47
CA LEU A 126 9.29 5.57 22.80
C LEU A 126 9.48 6.00 24.26
N ASP A 127 9.31 7.28 24.54
CA ASP A 127 9.27 7.82 25.91
C ASP A 127 7.88 7.58 26.53
N GLY A 128 7.47 6.29 26.63
CA GLY A 128 6.17 5.87 27.09
C GLY A 128 5.13 5.67 25.98
N PRO A 129 3.89 5.29 26.36
CA PRO A 129 2.82 5.04 25.41
C PRO A 129 2.48 6.26 24.57
N THR A 130 2.34 6.08 23.25
CA THR A 130 1.93 7.12 22.29
C THR A 130 0.57 6.80 21.70
N PRO A 131 -0.31 7.79 21.46
CA PRO A 131 -1.60 7.56 20.81
C PRO A 131 -1.46 6.95 19.43
N LEU A 132 -2.36 6.03 19.08
CA LEU A 132 -2.49 5.48 17.74
C LEU A 132 -3.43 6.34 16.89
N ALA A 133 -3.07 6.59 15.65
CA ALA A 133 -3.96 7.21 14.69
C ALA A 133 -5.16 6.30 14.36
N ALA A 134 -6.35 6.88 14.14
CA ALA A 134 -7.55 6.15 13.77
C ALA A 134 -7.37 5.32 12.49
N ALA A 135 -6.60 5.83 11.52
CA ALA A 135 -6.22 5.09 10.31
C ALA A 135 -5.47 3.78 10.63
N ARG A 136 -4.53 3.81 11.57
CA ARG A 136 -3.82 2.61 12.04
C ARG A 136 -4.77 1.63 12.70
N ILE A 137 -5.64 2.11 13.58
CA ILE A 137 -6.63 1.28 14.29
C ILE A 137 -7.56 0.59 13.29
N GLY A 138 -8.13 1.35 12.35
CA GLY A 138 -8.99 0.81 11.30
C GLY A 138 -8.30 -0.26 10.46
N ALA A 139 -7.05 0.00 10.08
CA ALA A 139 -6.21 -0.92 9.33
C ALA A 139 -5.98 -2.25 10.08
N ASN A 140 -5.62 -2.16 11.36
CA ASN A 140 -5.35 -3.34 12.18
C ASN A 140 -6.63 -4.19 12.38
N PHE A 141 -7.77 -3.57 12.68
CA PHE A 141 -9.03 -4.32 12.82
C PHE A 141 -9.41 -5.06 11.53
N LYS A 142 -9.28 -4.42 10.36
CA LYS A 142 -9.59 -5.11 9.09
C LYS A 142 -8.66 -6.28 8.86
N ASP A 143 -7.41 -6.12 9.18
CA ASP A 143 -6.47 -7.24 9.09
C ASP A 143 -6.88 -8.41 10.00
N LEU A 144 -7.36 -8.13 11.21
CA LEU A 144 -7.89 -9.16 12.13
C LEU A 144 -9.13 -9.85 11.53
N TRP A 145 -10.07 -9.09 10.96
CA TRP A 145 -11.23 -9.65 10.27
C TRP A 145 -10.81 -10.49 9.06
N LEU A 146 -9.91 -9.95 8.22
CA LEU A 146 -9.44 -10.59 6.99
C LEU A 146 -8.74 -11.94 7.27
N THR A 147 -8.03 -12.05 8.39
CA THR A 147 -7.23 -13.24 8.74
C THR A 147 -7.95 -14.25 9.63
N ASN A 148 -9.21 -13.98 10.01
CA ASN A 148 -10.03 -14.87 10.84
C ASN A 148 -11.43 -15.07 10.22
N PRO A 149 -11.52 -15.84 9.12
CA PRO A 149 -12.68 -15.85 8.23
C PRO A 149 -13.97 -16.38 8.86
N LEU A 150 -13.90 -17.30 9.82
CA LEU A 150 -15.11 -17.82 10.51
C LEU A 150 -15.65 -16.80 11.51
N ILE A 151 -14.77 -16.05 12.19
CA ILE A 151 -15.20 -14.96 13.07
C ILE A 151 -15.81 -13.84 12.23
N LEU A 152 -15.20 -13.46 11.09
CA LEU A 152 -15.77 -12.51 10.12
C LEU A 152 -17.18 -12.94 9.69
N ALA A 153 -17.36 -14.21 9.32
CA ALA A 153 -18.66 -14.73 8.88
C ALA A 153 -19.72 -14.67 9.98
N ALA A 154 -19.36 -14.97 11.23
CA ALA A 154 -20.27 -14.89 12.37
C ALA A 154 -20.70 -13.44 12.69
N HIS A 155 -19.88 -12.46 12.39
CA HIS A 155 -20.18 -11.03 12.55
C HIS A 155 -20.72 -10.37 11.28
N SER A 156 -21.05 -11.14 10.22
CA SER A 156 -21.64 -10.60 9.01
C SER A 156 -23.09 -10.18 9.21
N GLU A 157 -23.45 -9.05 8.63
CA GLU A 157 -24.83 -8.50 8.66
C GLU A 157 -25.72 -9.15 7.60
N ALA A 158 -25.13 -9.58 6.50
CA ALA A 158 -25.80 -10.23 5.39
C ALA A 158 -24.84 -11.11 4.58
N ALA A 159 -25.38 -12.14 3.93
CA ALA A 159 -24.66 -12.98 2.99
C ALA A 159 -25.49 -13.17 1.72
N LEU A 160 -24.85 -13.10 0.55
CA LEU A 160 -25.47 -13.52 -0.70
C LEU A 160 -25.46 -15.03 -0.83
N PRO A 161 -26.44 -15.63 -1.57
CA PRO A 161 -26.45 -17.05 -1.82
C PRO A 161 -25.11 -17.52 -2.43
N PRO A 162 -24.60 -18.69 -2.01
CA PRO A 162 -23.36 -19.26 -2.55
C PRO A 162 -23.45 -19.48 -4.06
N VAL A 163 -22.37 -19.18 -4.77
CA VAL A 163 -22.23 -19.44 -6.21
C VAL A 163 -21.13 -20.47 -6.42
N GLU A 164 -21.47 -21.62 -6.97
CA GLU A 164 -20.51 -22.67 -7.30
C GLU A 164 -19.69 -22.31 -8.54
N PHE A 165 -18.41 -22.67 -8.51
CA PHE A 165 -17.50 -22.54 -9.64
C PHE A 165 -16.41 -23.63 -9.61
N ALA A 166 -15.81 -23.90 -10.75
CA ALA A 166 -14.70 -24.85 -10.86
C ALA A 166 -13.36 -24.11 -10.69
N SER A 167 -12.49 -24.66 -9.84
CA SER A 167 -11.13 -24.16 -9.64
C SER A 167 -10.18 -25.33 -9.38
N GLY A 168 -9.08 -25.42 -10.14
CA GLY A 168 -8.09 -26.49 -9.98
C GLY A 168 -8.64 -27.91 -10.11
N GLY A 169 -9.73 -28.10 -10.86
CA GLY A 169 -10.41 -29.40 -10.99
C GLY A 169 -11.38 -29.76 -9.87
N ASN A 170 -11.55 -28.88 -8.88
CA ASN A 170 -12.48 -29.03 -7.76
C ASN A 170 -13.63 -28.03 -7.85
N VAL A 171 -14.77 -28.37 -7.23
CA VAL A 171 -15.88 -27.42 -7.03
C VAL A 171 -15.57 -26.58 -5.81
N ARG A 172 -15.78 -25.27 -5.92
CA ARG A 172 -15.69 -24.29 -4.85
C ARG A 172 -16.96 -23.46 -4.80
N GLN A 173 -17.21 -22.84 -3.64
CA GLN A 173 -18.31 -21.91 -3.48
C GLN A 173 -17.74 -20.51 -3.19
N ARG A 174 -18.26 -19.51 -3.91
CA ARG A 174 -18.05 -18.11 -3.63
C ARG A 174 -19.23 -17.58 -2.83
N ILE A 175 -18.92 -16.96 -1.69
CA ILE A 175 -19.89 -16.31 -0.81
C ILE A 175 -19.46 -14.87 -0.68
N VAL A 176 -20.41 -13.94 -0.84
CA VAL A 176 -20.18 -12.51 -0.56
C VAL A 176 -20.88 -12.17 0.74
N LEU A 177 -20.11 -11.68 1.70
CA LEU A 177 -20.59 -11.22 3.00
C LEU A 177 -20.58 -9.69 3.05
N SER A 178 -21.55 -9.09 3.71
CA SER A 178 -21.50 -7.70 4.15
C SER A 178 -21.24 -7.67 5.64
N ALA A 179 -20.13 -7.07 6.04
CA ALA A 179 -19.74 -6.91 7.43
C ALA A 179 -18.97 -5.59 7.61
N HIS A 180 -19.30 -4.84 8.66
CA HIS A 180 -18.61 -3.60 9.04
C HIS A 180 -18.54 -2.57 7.89
N GLY A 181 -19.64 -2.44 7.12
CA GLY A 181 -19.72 -1.51 5.99
C GLY A 181 -18.91 -1.91 4.76
N THR A 182 -18.39 -3.12 4.71
CA THR A 182 -17.51 -3.61 3.64
C THR A 182 -18.03 -4.93 3.08
N GLU A 183 -17.85 -5.16 1.78
CA GLU A 183 -18.12 -6.45 1.13
C GLU A 183 -16.84 -7.33 1.14
N TRP A 184 -17.02 -8.57 1.58
CA TRP A 184 -15.97 -9.59 1.67
C TRP A 184 -16.34 -10.79 0.81
N THR A 185 -15.43 -11.23 -0.03
CA THR A 185 -15.63 -12.41 -0.87
C THR A 185 -14.88 -13.58 -0.28
N LEU A 186 -15.59 -14.63 0.10
CA LEU A 186 -15.03 -15.88 0.60
C LEU A 186 -15.04 -16.94 -0.51
N VAL A 187 -13.97 -17.72 -0.56
CA VAL A 187 -13.89 -18.97 -1.33
C VAL A 187 -13.90 -20.11 -0.33
N VAL A 188 -14.91 -20.99 -0.42
CA VAL A 188 -15.14 -22.07 0.53
C VAL A 188 -15.07 -23.41 -0.17
N ASP A 189 -14.44 -24.40 0.45
CA ASP A 189 -14.53 -25.80 0.04
C ASP A 189 -15.86 -26.39 0.52
N PRO A 190 -16.79 -26.74 -0.38
CA PRO A 190 -18.10 -27.27 0.01
C PRO A 190 -18.05 -28.63 0.69
N SER A 191 -16.94 -29.36 0.60
CA SER A 191 -16.78 -30.67 1.24
C SER A 191 -16.46 -30.56 2.73
N THR A 192 -15.79 -29.47 3.14
CA THR A 192 -15.40 -29.21 4.54
C THR A 192 -16.20 -28.08 5.17
N GLY A 193 -16.79 -27.19 4.36
CA GLY A 193 -17.40 -25.95 4.81
C GLY A 193 -16.39 -24.89 5.25
N LEU A 194 -15.08 -25.11 5.04
CA LEU A 194 -14.04 -24.21 5.51
C LEU A 194 -13.60 -23.23 4.40
N PRO A 195 -13.35 -21.96 4.74
CA PRO A 195 -12.80 -20.97 3.82
C PRO A 195 -11.38 -21.33 3.39
N GLU A 196 -11.11 -21.30 2.08
CA GLU A 196 -9.76 -21.37 1.52
C GLU A 196 -9.17 -19.98 1.32
N ALA A 197 -10.01 -18.98 1.10
CA ALA A 197 -9.57 -17.60 0.96
C ALA A 197 -10.66 -16.58 1.33
N VAL A 198 -10.20 -15.40 1.73
CA VAL A 198 -11.02 -14.18 1.83
C VAL A 198 -10.38 -13.10 0.96
N THR A 199 -11.20 -12.33 0.28
CA THR A 199 -10.76 -11.17 -0.52
C THR A 199 -11.61 -9.96 -0.17
N VAL A 200 -10.96 -8.82 -0.01
CA VAL A 200 -11.60 -7.50 0.07
C VAL A 200 -10.96 -6.60 -0.97
N MET A 201 -11.77 -5.73 -1.59
CA MET A 201 -11.26 -4.73 -2.51
C MET A 201 -10.77 -3.52 -1.72
N GLU A 202 -9.63 -2.98 -2.11
CA GLU A 202 -8.98 -1.86 -1.42
C GLU A 202 -8.43 -0.84 -2.40
N GLN A 203 -8.35 0.42 -1.95
CA GLN A 203 -7.69 1.46 -2.72
C GLN A 203 -6.17 1.29 -2.62
N ASP A 204 -5.53 1.09 -3.77
CA ASP A 204 -4.09 1.06 -3.92
C ASP A 204 -3.65 2.39 -4.54
N PRO A 205 -2.71 3.13 -3.95
CA PRO A 205 -2.29 4.44 -4.45
C PRO A 205 -1.81 4.44 -5.89
N LEU A 206 -1.13 3.37 -6.32
CA LEU A 206 -0.64 3.22 -7.70
C LEU A 206 -1.72 2.73 -8.66
N ASN A 207 -2.40 1.64 -8.30
CA ASN A 207 -3.22 0.87 -9.22
C ASN A 207 -4.73 1.21 -9.13
N GLY A 208 -5.11 2.12 -8.21
CA GLY A 208 -6.52 2.33 -7.89
C GLY A 208 -7.08 1.20 -7.02
N GLU A 209 -8.27 0.69 -7.34
CA GLU A 209 -8.85 -0.39 -6.56
C GLU A 209 -8.24 -1.75 -6.91
N GLY A 210 -7.88 -2.53 -5.90
CA GLY A 210 -7.26 -3.84 -6.06
C GLY A 210 -7.59 -4.83 -4.94
N PRO A 211 -7.44 -6.16 -5.21
CA PRO A 211 -7.75 -7.19 -4.24
C PRO A 211 -6.67 -7.30 -3.16
N ASN A 212 -7.08 -7.25 -1.89
CA ASN A 212 -6.36 -7.77 -0.76
C ASN A 212 -6.93 -9.15 -0.44
N ARG A 213 -6.13 -10.19 -0.64
CA ARG A 213 -6.54 -11.59 -0.53
C ARG A 213 -5.72 -12.31 0.51
N VAL A 214 -6.39 -13.04 1.39
CA VAL A 214 -5.77 -13.96 2.34
C VAL A 214 -6.15 -15.39 2.01
N GLU A 215 -5.18 -16.27 2.00
CA GLU A 215 -5.33 -17.71 1.80
C GLU A 215 -5.06 -18.47 3.09
N PHE A 216 -5.84 -19.51 3.33
CA PHE A 216 -5.84 -20.29 4.55
C PHE A 216 -5.54 -21.76 4.28
N SER A 217 -4.74 -22.35 5.16
CA SER A 217 -4.48 -23.78 5.18
C SER A 217 -4.19 -24.29 6.58
N ASP A 218 -3.99 -25.60 6.73
CA ASP A 218 -3.70 -26.25 8.02
C ASP A 218 -4.76 -25.93 9.08
N TRP A 219 -6.02 -26.23 8.76
CA TRP A 219 -7.15 -26.05 9.69
C TRP A 219 -7.09 -27.05 10.83
N ARG A 220 -7.18 -26.56 12.06
CA ARG A 220 -7.17 -27.35 13.29
C ARG A 220 -8.26 -26.88 14.21
N GLU A 221 -8.83 -27.82 14.98
CA GLU A 221 -9.84 -27.54 15.99
C GLU A 221 -9.18 -27.10 17.29
N VAL A 222 -9.64 -25.97 17.86
CA VAL A 222 -9.25 -25.45 19.16
C VAL A 222 -10.51 -25.12 19.94
N ALA A 223 -10.73 -25.79 21.09
CA ALA A 223 -11.92 -25.63 21.89
C ALA A 223 -13.26 -25.83 21.12
N GLY A 224 -13.26 -26.74 20.14
CA GLY A 224 -14.42 -27.02 19.29
C GLY A 224 -14.61 -26.06 18.11
N VAL A 225 -13.69 -25.11 17.90
CA VAL A 225 -13.73 -24.13 16.81
C VAL A 225 -12.59 -24.37 15.83
N PRO A 226 -12.85 -24.48 14.52
CA PRO A 226 -11.79 -24.57 13.53
C PRO A 226 -11.07 -23.23 13.32
N PHE A 227 -9.73 -23.27 13.36
CA PHE A 227 -8.86 -22.13 13.03
C PHE A 227 -7.82 -22.50 12.01
N PRO A 228 -7.44 -21.59 11.07
CA PRO A 228 -6.33 -21.82 10.16
C PRO A 228 -5.00 -21.60 10.89
N PHE A 229 -4.04 -22.50 10.71
CA PHE A 229 -2.71 -22.40 11.29
C PHE A 229 -1.67 -21.90 10.30
N GLN A 230 -2.01 -21.80 9.00
CA GLN A 230 -1.20 -21.15 7.99
C GLN A 230 -2.02 -20.08 7.28
N VAL A 231 -1.43 -18.90 7.15
CA VAL A 231 -2.04 -17.71 6.54
C VAL A 231 -1.05 -17.09 5.57
N GLU A 232 -1.45 -16.87 4.32
CA GLU A 232 -0.70 -16.11 3.32
C GLU A 232 -1.55 -14.94 2.84
N GLN A 233 -0.98 -13.74 2.77
CA GLN A 233 -1.67 -12.53 2.36
C GLN A 233 -1.03 -11.92 1.13
N PHE A 234 -1.86 -11.47 0.20
CA PHE A 234 -1.47 -10.89 -1.08
C PHE A 234 -2.21 -9.58 -1.34
N LEU A 235 -1.50 -8.59 -1.86
CA LEU A 235 -2.09 -7.37 -2.41
C LEU A 235 -1.77 -7.29 -3.90
N ASN A 236 -2.80 -7.21 -4.75
CA ASN A 236 -2.63 -7.18 -6.21
C ASN A 236 -1.68 -8.30 -6.70
N SER A 237 -1.86 -9.52 -6.20
CA SER A 237 -1.01 -10.70 -6.43
C SER A 237 0.40 -10.64 -5.83
N GLY A 238 0.84 -9.52 -5.26
CA GLY A 238 2.11 -9.41 -4.55
C GLY A 238 2.00 -9.94 -3.13
N LEU A 239 2.89 -10.87 -2.75
CA LEU A 239 2.93 -11.43 -1.40
C LEU A 239 3.25 -10.34 -0.37
N LEU A 240 2.41 -10.22 0.70
CA LEU A 240 2.62 -9.32 1.84
C LEU A 240 3.19 -10.05 3.05
N ARG A 241 2.65 -11.24 3.37
CA ARG A 241 3.14 -12.02 4.50
C ARG A 241 2.84 -13.51 4.35
N ARG A 242 3.65 -14.30 5.04
CA ARG A 242 3.40 -15.68 5.41
C ARG A 242 3.44 -15.82 6.91
N GLU A 243 2.45 -16.47 7.47
CA GLU A 243 2.30 -16.61 8.91
C GLU A 243 2.00 -18.05 9.27
N ILE A 244 2.67 -18.55 10.30
CA ILE A 244 2.42 -19.86 10.91
C ILE A 244 2.00 -19.62 12.35
N ARG A 245 0.77 -19.98 12.68
CA ARG A 245 0.22 -19.90 14.03
C ARG A 245 0.69 -21.10 14.84
N SER A 246 1.38 -20.84 15.93
CA SER A 246 1.94 -21.87 16.81
C SER A 246 0.98 -22.26 17.93
N ALA A 247 0.15 -21.30 18.38
CA ALA A 247 -0.85 -21.52 19.41
C ALA A 247 -2.06 -20.62 19.20
N ILE A 248 -3.24 -21.13 19.53
CA ILE A 248 -4.49 -20.36 19.59
C ILE A 248 -5.18 -20.74 20.90
N GLU A 249 -5.66 -19.73 21.64
CA GLU A 249 -6.39 -19.88 22.88
C GLU A 249 -7.73 -19.14 22.74
N VAL A 250 -8.83 -19.83 23.05
CA VAL A 250 -10.17 -19.28 23.05
C VAL A 250 -10.53 -18.85 24.48
N ASN A 251 -11.00 -17.62 24.63
CA ASN A 251 -11.42 -17.01 25.90
C ASN A 251 -10.35 -17.10 27.02
N PRO A 252 -9.13 -16.56 26.77
CA PRO A 252 -8.06 -16.55 27.76
C PRO A 252 -8.51 -15.80 29.04
N ALA A 253 -8.21 -16.36 30.21
CA ALA A 253 -8.72 -15.86 31.49
C ALA A 253 -8.24 -14.44 31.86
N ASP A 254 -7.16 -13.98 31.28
CA ASP A 254 -6.57 -12.66 31.50
C ASP A 254 -6.93 -11.62 30.40
N ALA A 255 -7.86 -11.97 29.50
CA ALA A 255 -8.20 -11.13 28.34
C ALA A 255 -8.55 -9.69 28.71
N ASP A 256 -9.44 -9.48 29.68
CA ASP A 256 -9.88 -8.15 30.11
C ASP A 256 -8.72 -7.27 30.56
N SER A 257 -7.75 -7.83 31.31
CA SER A 257 -6.60 -7.10 31.79
C SER A 257 -5.59 -6.79 30.65
N VAL A 258 -5.49 -7.69 29.68
CA VAL A 258 -4.60 -7.55 28.52
C VAL A 258 -5.14 -6.50 27.53
N LEU A 259 -6.45 -6.43 27.37
CA LEU A 259 -7.13 -5.53 26.43
C LEU A 259 -7.43 -4.14 27.01
N ALA A 260 -7.12 -3.89 28.28
CA ALA A 260 -7.40 -2.61 28.92
C ALA A 260 -6.62 -1.46 28.27
N ILE A 261 -7.33 -0.43 27.84
CA ILE A 261 -6.78 0.81 27.30
C ILE A 261 -6.76 1.86 28.42
N PRO A 262 -5.69 2.66 28.60
CA PRO A 262 -5.69 3.76 29.55
C PRO A 262 -6.84 4.76 29.31
N ASP A 263 -7.50 5.22 30.37
CA ASP A 263 -8.68 6.09 30.29
C ASP A 263 -8.39 7.51 29.77
N ASP A 264 -7.13 7.94 29.76
CA ASP A 264 -6.68 9.28 29.39
C ASP A 264 -6.19 9.39 27.93
N ILE A 265 -6.41 8.36 27.12
CA ILE A 265 -5.99 8.35 25.72
C ILE A 265 -7.00 9.11 24.85
N GLU A 266 -6.49 10.04 24.05
CA GLU A 266 -7.29 10.76 23.06
C GLU A 266 -7.89 9.82 22.01
N THR A 267 -9.16 10.04 21.72
CA THR A 267 -9.85 9.38 20.59
C THR A 267 -9.37 9.97 19.26
N GLY A 268 -9.10 9.09 18.29
CA GLY A 268 -8.77 9.50 16.94
C GLY A 268 -9.98 10.07 16.17
N ASP A 269 -9.71 10.75 15.06
CA ASP A 269 -10.76 11.22 14.15
C ASP A 269 -11.35 10.04 13.38
N ALA A 270 -12.62 9.74 13.61
CA ALA A 270 -13.36 8.66 12.96
C ALA A 270 -13.36 8.77 11.41
N ALA A 271 -13.26 9.98 10.87
CA ALA A 271 -13.19 10.19 9.42
C ALA A 271 -11.94 9.56 8.77
N HIS A 272 -10.87 9.39 9.54
CA HIS A 272 -9.63 8.77 9.04
C HIS A 272 -9.56 7.26 9.27
N ARG A 273 -10.54 6.66 9.95
CA ARG A 273 -10.55 5.22 10.25
C ARG A 273 -10.52 4.37 8.99
N ASP A 274 -11.40 4.68 8.03
CA ASP A 274 -11.54 3.88 6.81
C ASP A 274 -10.46 4.21 5.77
N TRP A 275 -9.91 5.41 5.86
CA TRP A 275 -8.85 5.87 4.97
C TRP A 275 -7.54 5.07 5.13
N GLY A 276 -7.28 4.52 6.32
CA GLY A 276 -6.08 3.73 6.64
C GLY A 276 -5.88 2.45 5.82
N TRP A 277 -6.82 2.07 4.99
CA TRP A 277 -6.78 0.78 4.32
C TRP A 277 -5.68 0.64 3.29
N SER A 278 -5.57 1.55 2.36
CA SER A 278 -4.48 1.56 1.38
C SER A 278 -3.14 1.77 2.09
N MET A 279 -3.15 2.50 3.20
CA MET A 279 -2.00 2.70 4.06
C MET A 279 -1.70 1.49 4.95
N SER A 280 -2.69 0.66 5.32
CA SER A 280 -2.47 -0.51 6.18
C SER A 280 -1.49 -1.49 5.56
N HIS A 281 -1.55 -1.69 4.24
CA HIS A 281 -0.62 -2.58 3.56
C HIS A 281 0.78 -2.02 3.54
N LEU A 282 0.91 -0.71 3.35
CA LEU A 282 2.17 -0.03 3.54
C LEU A 282 2.64 -0.14 4.98
N LEU A 283 1.76 0.04 5.95
CA LEU A 283 2.09 0.05 7.36
C LEU A 283 2.36 -1.33 7.92
N LEU A 284 1.55 -2.33 7.58
CA LEU A 284 1.80 -3.72 7.97
C LEU A 284 3.07 -4.25 7.33
N ALA A 285 3.24 -4.01 6.04
CA ALA A 285 4.46 -4.37 5.34
C ALA A 285 5.66 -3.55 5.81
N ARG A 286 5.46 -2.34 6.28
CA ARG A 286 6.48 -1.37 6.72
C ARG A 286 6.46 -1.07 8.21
N ALA A 287 5.74 -1.82 9.03
CA ALA A 287 5.83 -1.66 10.49
C ALA A 287 7.28 -1.77 10.99
N GLY A 288 8.14 -2.46 10.22
CA GLY A 288 9.59 -2.47 10.42
C GLY A 288 10.31 -1.21 9.94
N LEU A 289 9.74 -0.43 9.04
CA LEU A 289 10.34 0.82 8.55
C LEU A 289 9.88 2.02 9.36
N GLY A 290 8.84 1.85 10.18
CA GLY A 290 8.25 2.83 11.06
C GLY A 290 7.98 4.15 10.37
N GLY A 291 7.44 5.05 11.05
CA GLY A 291 7.38 6.37 10.54
C GLY A 291 6.03 7.01 10.61
N PRO A 292 5.97 8.27 10.25
CA PRO A 292 4.78 9.11 10.31
C PRO A 292 3.67 8.69 9.33
N ALA A 293 3.79 7.55 8.68
CA ALA A 293 2.80 7.02 7.75
C ALA A 293 1.51 6.53 8.44
N ASP A 294 1.47 6.52 9.76
CA ASP A 294 0.27 6.14 10.53
C ASP A 294 -0.86 7.16 10.43
N THR A 295 -0.53 8.39 10.02
CA THR A 295 -1.51 9.46 9.84
C THR A 295 -1.42 9.99 8.41
N PRO A 296 -2.55 10.16 7.71
CA PRO A 296 -2.58 10.81 6.41
C PRO A 296 -2.05 12.25 6.50
N HIS A 297 -1.00 12.56 5.74
CA HIS A 297 -0.39 13.90 5.70
C HIS A 297 -0.64 14.58 4.34
N PHE A 298 -1.86 14.47 3.82
CA PHE A 298 -2.17 15.03 2.51
C PHE A 298 -2.41 16.54 2.55
N ASP A 299 -2.72 17.09 3.70
CA ASP A 299 -2.90 18.54 3.95
C ASP A 299 -1.63 19.24 4.41
N ASN A 300 -0.61 18.50 4.82
CA ASN A 300 0.65 19.02 5.32
C ASN A 300 1.71 19.07 4.21
N VAL A 301 1.45 19.87 3.15
CA VAL A 301 2.37 20.07 2.03
C VAL A 301 2.88 21.51 2.07
N GLU A 302 4.20 21.67 2.17
CA GLU A 302 4.87 22.96 2.20
C GLU A 302 5.99 23.03 1.15
N LEU A 303 6.33 24.24 0.72
CA LEU A 303 7.40 24.50 -0.23
C LEU A 303 8.57 25.19 0.49
N LEU A 304 9.67 24.46 0.71
CA LEU A 304 10.91 24.97 1.26
C LEU A 304 11.85 25.40 0.10
N GLU A 305 12.16 26.68 -0.01
CA GLU A 305 13.07 27.17 -1.03
C GLU A 305 14.50 26.65 -0.80
N VAL A 306 15.04 25.92 -1.81
CA VAL A 306 16.40 25.36 -1.80
C VAL A 306 17.29 25.96 -2.90
N GLY A 307 16.71 26.78 -3.74
CA GLY A 307 17.37 27.54 -4.81
C GLY A 307 16.40 28.52 -5.43
N ARG A 308 16.87 29.44 -6.24
CA ARG A 308 16.01 30.40 -6.92
C ARG A 308 14.97 29.69 -7.76
N ASP A 309 13.68 29.88 -7.44
CA ASP A 309 12.54 29.21 -8.09
C ASP A 309 12.63 27.67 -8.04
N ILE A 310 13.28 27.11 -7.01
CA ILE A 310 13.40 25.68 -6.75
C ILE A 310 13.00 25.41 -5.31
N TYR A 311 12.05 24.49 -5.12
CA TYR A 311 11.46 24.22 -3.82
C TYR A 311 11.48 22.73 -3.52
N GLN A 312 12.02 22.33 -2.37
CA GLN A 312 11.78 21.01 -1.81
C GLN A 312 10.31 20.97 -1.33
N VAL A 313 9.58 19.95 -1.79
CA VAL A 313 8.19 19.70 -1.38
C VAL A 313 8.22 18.88 -0.11
N ILE A 314 8.03 19.52 1.04
CA ILE A 314 8.12 18.91 2.35
C ILE A 314 6.74 18.63 2.94
N GLY A 315 6.71 18.03 4.13
CA GLY A 315 5.51 17.54 4.81
C GLY A 315 5.48 15.99 4.79
N GLY A 316 5.58 15.37 5.94
CA GLY A 316 5.77 13.93 6.10
C GLY A 316 7.24 13.51 6.03
N SER A 317 7.48 12.23 5.77
CA SER A 317 8.82 11.61 5.83
C SER A 317 9.55 11.59 4.49
N HIS A 318 8.83 11.78 3.38
CA HIS A 318 9.34 11.74 2.02
C HIS A 318 9.03 13.05 1.31
N HIS A 319 10.02 13.56 0.61
CA HIS A 319 10.00 14.88 -0.03
C HIS A 319 10.15 14.76 -1.53
N GLY A 320 9.58 15.70 -2.25
CA GLY A 320 9.78 15.89 -3.69
C GLY A 320 10.55 17.17 -3.98
N LEU A 321 10.65 17.52 -5.26
CA LEU A 321 11.19 18.80 -5.70
C LEU A 321 10.20 19.45 -6.69
N ALA A 322 10.01 20.77 -6.59
CA ALA A 322 9.32 21.57 -7.60
C ALA A 322 10.31 22.58 -8.21
N VAL A 323 10.50 22.53 -9.51
CA VAL A 323 11.32 23.45 -10.28
C VAL A 323 10.41 24.35 -11.11
N VAL A 324 10.40 25.64 -10.81
CA VAL A 324 9.54 26.62 -11.48
C VAL A 324 10.32 27.33 -12.55
N GLY A 325 9.83 27.21 -13.78
CA GLY A 325 10.32 27.92 -14.96
C GLY A 325 9.32 29.00 -15.42
N PRO A 326 9.66 29.84 -16.39
CA PRO A 326 8.75 30.86 -16.92
C PRO A 326 7.51 30.27 -17.60
N ASP A 327 7.61 29.08 -18.22
CA ASP A 327 6.56 28.48 -19.06
C ASP A 327 5.85 27.28 -18.39
N GLY A 328 6.23 26.94 -17.16
CA GLY A 328 5.63 25.80 -16.42
C GLY A 328 6.46 25.34 -15.24
N ILE A 329 6.06 24.22 -14.68
CA ILE A 329 6.66 23.61 -13.49
C ILE A 329 7.02 22.15 -13.82
N ALA A 330 8.17 21.68 -13.31
CA ALA A 330 8.51 20.28 -13.21
C ALA A 330 8.47 19.85 -11.75
N VAL A 331 7.85 18.70 -11.48
CA VAL A 331 7.83 18.07 -10.14
C VAL A 331 8.65 16.79 -10.21
N VAL A 332 9.46 16.55 -9.19
CA VAL A 332 10.25 15.32 -9.02
C VAL A 332 9.71 14.58 -7.81
N ASP A 333 9.36 13.33 -7.99
CA ASP A 333 8.67 12.45 -7.06
C ASP A 333 7.28 12.91 -6.59
N ALA A 334 6.43 11.94 -6.35
CA ALA A 334 5.07 12.10 -5.88
C ALA A 334 4.82 11.11 -4.72
N PRO A 335 5.32 11.42 -3.52
CA PRO A 335 5.32 10.49 -2.41
C PRO A 335 3.94 10.01 -1.98
N TRP A 336 3.83 8.73 -1.63
CA TRP A 336 2.77 8.06 -0.91
C TRP A 336 1.47 7.83 -1.68
N TYR A 337 0.66 8.88 -1.95
CA TYR A 337 -0.71 8.73 -2.42
C TYR A 337 -1.22 9.95 -3.17
N PRO A 338 -2.26 9.77 -4.00
CA PRO A 338 -2.81 10.81 -4.87
C PRO A 338 -3.26 12.07 -4.11
N GLU A 339 -3.90 11.94 -2.95
CA GLU A 339 -4.48 13.07 -2.19
C GLU A 339 -3.41 14.09 -1.79
N ARG A 340 -2.18 13.63 -1.48
CA ARG A 340 -1.03 14.51 -1.22
C ARG A 340 -0.62 15.25 -2.50
N SER A 341 -0.61 14.57 -3.63
CA SER A 341 -0.29 15.15 -4.94
C SER A 341 -1.34 16.16 -5.39
N ASP A 342 -2.63 15.90 -5.12
CA ASP A 342 -3.72 16.83 -5.40
C ASP A 342 -3.58 18.11 -4.56
N THR A 343 -3.15 17.98 -3.32
CA THR A 343 -2.85 19.14 -2.46
C THR A 343 -1.68 19.94 -3.00
N LEU A 344 -0.60 19.29 -3.46
CA LEU A 344 0.52 19.96 -4.10
C LEU A 344 0.10 20.66 -5.40
N LEU A 345 -0.67 20.00 -6.26
CA LEU A 345 -1.17 20.60 -7.51
C LEU A 345 -1.95 21.88 -7.25
N ARG A 346 -2.88 21.86 -6.27
CA ARG A 346 -3.63 23.06 -5.86
C ARG A 346 -2.70 24.18 -5.36
N LEU A 347 -1.73 23.84 -4.50
CA LEU A 347 -0.75 24.80 -3.98
C LEU A 347 0.08 25.44 -5.09
N LEU A 348 0.51 24.65 -6.09
CA LEU A 348 1.28 25.14 -7.24
C LEU A 348 0.42 26.04 -8.14
N GLU A 349 -0.84 25.66 -8.39
CA GLU A 349 -1.78 26.46 -9.19
C GLU A 349 -2.12 27.80 -8.49
N GLU A 350 -2.36 27.80 -7.19
CA GLU A 350 -2.61 29.02 -6.41
C GLU A 350 -1.42 29.98 -6.44
N ARG A 351 -0.20 29.44 -6.36
CA ARG A 351 1.01 30.27 -6.30
C ARG A 351 1.49 30.73 -7.67
N TRP A 352 1.27 29.92 -8.71
CA TRP A 352 1.69 30.18 -10.10
C TRP A 352 0.58 29.80 -11.12
N PRO A 353 -0.51 30.55 -11.16
CA PRO A 353 -1.72 30.16 -11.93
C PRO A 353 -1.48 30.03 -13.44
N ASP A 354 -0.49 30.76 -13.99
CA ASP A 354 -0.15 30.71 -15.43
C ASP A 354 0.95 29.70 -15.76
N ARG A 355 1.38 28.87 -14.80
CA ARG A 355 2.49 27.92 -14.97
C ARG A 355 2.03 26.50 -14.68
N PRO A 356 1.50 25.78 -15.70
CA PRO A 356 1.02 24.40 -15.49
C PRO A 356 2.19 23.46 -15.17
N VAL A 357 1.91 22.38 -14.46
CA VAL A 357 2.88 21.30 -14.29
C VAL A 357 3.04 20.57 -15.62
N ARG A 358 4.22 20.66 -16.21
CA ARG A 358 4.57 20.07 -17.52
C ARG A 358 5.15 18.68 -17.38
N TYR A 359 5.91 18.44 -16.30
CA TYR A 359 6.59 17.18 -16.07
C TYR A 359 6.36 16.67 -14.65
N ILE A 360 6.16 15.37 -14.56
CA ILE A 360 6.34 14.59 -13.34
C ILE A 360 7.50 13.62 -13.56
N ILE A 361 8.61 13.84 -12.88
CA ILE A 361 9.84 13.07 -12.98
C ILE A 361 9.84 12.07 -11.83
N MET A 362 9.77 10.78 -12.13
CA MET A 362 9.81 9.72 -11.13
C MET A 362 11.23 9.20 -10.99
N THR A 363 11.84 9.39 -9.81
CA THR A 363 13.20 8.92 -9.58
C THR A 363 13.28 7.41 -9.66
N HIS A 364 12.32 6.69 -9.03
CA HIS A 364 12.20 5.25 -9.11
C HIS A 364 10.78 4.78 -8.72
N HIS A 365 10.51 3.50 -8.87
CA HIS A 365 9.18 2.92 -8.80
C HIS A 365 8.65 2.61 -7.39
N HIS A 366 9.43 2.82 -6.34
CA HIS A 366 8.98 2.53 -4.97
C HIS A 366 7.79 3.42 -4.59
N LEU A 367 6.81 2.85 -3.90
CA LEU A 367 5.53 3.50 -3.65
C LEU A 367 5.66 4.79 -2.84
N ASP A 368 6.58 4.82 -1.88
CA ASP A 368 6.86 5.98 -1.05
C ASP A 368 7.38 7.20 -1.83
N HIS A 369 7.79 7.00 -3.09
CA HIS A 369 8.19 8.06 -4.01
C HIS A 369 7.23 8.23 -5.19
N SER A 370 6.47 7.17 -5.53
CA SER A 370 5.66 7.15 -6.75
C SER A 370 4.15 7.08 -6.54
N GLY A 371 3.67 6.86 -5.31
CA GLY A 371 2.26 6.58 -5.06
C GLY A 371 1.27 7.64 -5.53
N GLY A 372 1.70 8.91 -5.60
CA GLY A 372 0.87 10.02 -6.04
C GLY A 372 1.05 10.46 -7.50
N PHE A 373 1.86 9.75 -8.33
CA PHE A 373 2.20 10.19 -9.68
C PHE A 373 0.98 10.35 -10.60
N ARG A 374 -0.06 9.54 -10.38
CA ARG A 374 -1.27 9.52 -11.17
C ARG A 374 -1.94 10.88 -11.25
N SER A 375 -2.07 11.60 -10.14
CA SER A 375 -2.69 12.93 -10.11
C SER A 375 -2.04 13.91 -11.08
N PHE A 376 -0.71 13.87 -11.21
CA PHE A 376 0.00 14.73 -12.15
C PHE A 376 -0.25 14.33 -13.60
N VAL A 377 -0.27 13.04 -13.92
CA VAL A 377 -0.56 12.55 -15.27
C VAL A 377 -2.00 12.87 -15.68
N GLU A 378 -2.96 12.71 -14.78
CA GLU A 378 -4.37 13.08 -14.97
C GLU A 378 -4.54 14.59 -15.16
N ALA A 379 -3.69 15.41 -14.52
CA ALA A 379 -3.62 16.87 -14.74
C ALA A 379 -2.91 17.26 -16.05
N GLY A 380 -2.41 16.30 -16.83
CA GLY A 380 -1.80 16.53 -18.14
C GLY A 380 -0.28 16.65 -18.15
N ALA A 381 0.40 16.37 -17.06
CA ALA A 381 1.86 16.32 -17.02
C ALA A 381 2.41 15.13 -17.81
N THR A 382 3.55 15.33 -18.45
CA THR A 382 4.31 14.25 -19.08
C THR A 382 5.12 13.51 -18.03
N LEU A 383 4.95 12.19 -17.97
CA LEU A 383 5.80 11.34 -17.12
C LEU A 383 7.24 11.31 -17.66
N VAL A 384 8.21 11.46 -16.78
CA VAL A 384 9.63 11.25 -17.10
C VAL A 384 10.15 10.18 -16.14
N ALA A 385 10.64 9.07 -16.65
CA ALA A 385 11.11 7.96 -15.84
C ALA A 385 12.21 7.18 -16.54
N HIS A 386 12.95 6.36 -15.78
CA HIS A 386 13.88 5.41 -16.38
C HIS A 386 13.16 4.56 -17.45
N GLN A 387 13.82 4.28 -18.58
CA GLN A 387 13.22 3.54 -19.69
C GLN A 387 12.61 2.20 -19.28
N ASP A 388 13.25 1.50 -18.33
CA ASP A 388 12.81 0.19 -17.86
C ASP A 388 11.67 0.26 -16.82
N ALA A 389 11.25 1.49 -16.43
CA ALA A 389 10.13 1.73 -15.52
C ALA A 389 8.87 2.28 -16.19
N VAL A 390 8.93 2.77 -17.42
CA VAL A 390 7.77 3.40 -18.10
C VAL A 390 6.59 2.45 -18.18
N TRP A 391 6.81 1.20 -18.58
CA TRP A 391 5.76 0.18 -18.68
C TRP A 391 5.03 -0.07 -17.34
N PHE A 392 5.76 0.01 -16.22
CA PHE A 392 5.21 -0.18 -14.87
C PHE A 392 4.19 0.91 -14.53
N TYR A 393 4.49 2.17 -14.86
CA TYR A 393 3.57 3.29 -14.68
C TYR A 393 2.38 3.23 -15.65
N GLU A 394 2.59 2.78 -16.90
CA GLU A 394 1.50 2.55 -17.86
C GLU A 394 0.53 1.49 -17.36
N GLU A 395 1.03 0.38 -16.83
CA GLU A 395 0.21 -0.68 -16.25
C GLU A 395 -0.56 -0.19 -15.02
N ALA A 396 0.11 0.53 -14.12
CA ALA A 396 -0.53 1.10 -12.93
C ALA A 396 -1.69 2.04 -13.29
N LEU A 397 -1.49 2.93 -14.27
CA LEU A 397 -2.56 3.81 -14.78
C LEU A 397 -3.69 3.03 -15.44
N ALA A 398 -3.36 2.01 -16.24
CA ALA A 398 -4.37 1.19 -16.91
C ALA A 398 -5.25 0.42 -15.92
N LEU A 399 -4.67 -0.08 -14.82
CA LEU A 399 -5.38 -0.72 -13.71
C LEU A 399 -6.28 0.28 -12.97
N ALA A 400 -5.84 1.52 -12.80
CA ALA A 400 -6.61 2.62 -12.25
C ALA A 400 -7.71 3.17 -13.22
N GLY A 401 -7.82 2.60 -14.42
CA GLY A 401 -8.82 3.00 -15.41
C GLY A 401 -8.41 4.16 -16.31
N PHE A 402 -7.19 4.68 -16.18
CA PHE A 402 -6.68 5.79 -16.99
C PHE A 402 -5.90 5.29 -18.21
N ARG A 403 -6.02 5.99 -19.34
CA ARG A 403 -5.29 5.67 -20.59
C ARG A 403 -4.84 6.96 -21.27
N GLY A 404 -3.71 6.92 -21.97
CA GLY A 404 -3.24 8.04 -22.77
C GLY A 404 -2.13 8.87 -22.12
N MET A 405 -1.28 8.26 -21.32
CA MET A 405 -0.09 8.89 -20.74
C MET A 405 0.92 9.30 -21.82
N ASN A 406 1.42 10.54 -21.71
CA ASN A 406 2.64 10.94 -22.40
C ASN A 406 3.86 10.60 -21.53
N ALA A 407 4.89 10.00 -22.10
CA ALA A 407 6.09 9.64 -21.36
C ALA A 407 7.38 9.96 -22.11
N ILE A 408 8.40 10.33 -21.36
CA ILE A 408 9.79 10.42 -21.78
C ILE A 408 10.57 9.32 -21.07
N ALA A 409 11.05 8.35 -21.84
CA ALA A 409 11.87 7.25 -21.35
C ALA A 409 13.35 7.68 -21.31
N VAL A 410 13.95 7.64 -20.12
CA VAL A 410 15.35 8.03 -19.91
C VAL A 410 16.23 6.78 -19.98
N GLY A 411 17.05 6.68 -21.04
CA GLY A 411 18.06 5.64 -21.21
C GLY A 411 19.45 6.25 -21.21
N GLY A 412 19.99 6.52 -20.03
CA GLY A 412 21.25 7.25 -19.84
C GLY A 412 21.02 8.69 -19.37
N HIS A 413 20.55 9.58 -20.24
CA HIS A 413 20.11 10.93 -19.85
C HIS A 413 19.03 11.48 -20.78
N ALA A 414 18.29 12.50 -20.30
CA ALA A 414 17.36 13.31 -21.07
C ALA A 414 17.45 14.77 -20.62
N GLU A 415 17.29 15.70 -21.56
CA GLU A 415 17.18 17.13 -21.30
C GLU A 415 15.73 17.58 -21.45
N LEU A 416 15.23 18.32 -20.47
CA LEU A 416 13.86 18.85 -20.42
C LEU A 416 13.94 20.37 -20.43
N ASP A 417 13.21 21.03 -21.32
CA ASP A 417 13.24 22.50 -21.50
C ASP A 417 11.86 23.16 -21.62
N SER A 418 10.78 22.40 -21.70
CA SER A 418 9.43 22.96 -21.97
C SER A 418 8.85 23.81 -20.85
N ILE A 419 9.52 23.90 -19.71
CA ILE A 419 9.19 24.87 -18.64
C ILE A 419 9.91 26.21 -18.81
N GLY A 420 10.72 26.37 -19.88
CA GLY A 420 11.57 27.55 -20.10
C GLY A 420 12.81 27.59 -19.18
N ARG A 421 13.14 26.47 -18.55
CA ARG A 421 14.32 26.25 -17.71
C ARG A 421 14.82 24.83 -17.95
N ALA A 422 16.12 24.67 -18.13
CA ALA A 422 16.72 23.36 -18.40
C ALA A 422 16.74 22.48 -17.14
N ILE A 423 16.37 21.21 -17.31
CA ILE A 423 16.53 20.15 -16.30
C ILE A 423 17.12 18.94 -17.00
N GLY A 424 18.26 18.45 -16.52
CA GLY A 424 18.83 17.18 -16.95
C GLY A 424 18.31 16.04 -16.06
N VAL A 425 17.88 14.94 -16.64
CA VAL A 425 17.49 13.72 -15.92
C VAL A 425 18.48 12.62 -16.29
N TYR A 426 19.13 12.04 -15.29
CA TYR A 426 20.26 11.14 -15.46
C TYR A 426 20.02 9.79 -14.82
N ASP A 427 20.36 8.72 -15.53
CA ASP A 427 20.36 7.35 -15.01
C ASP A 427 21.42 7.18 -13.92
N ILE A 428 21.05 6.51 -12.84
CA ILE A 428 21.91 6.26 -11.68
C ILE A 428 21.87 4.76 -11.34
N PRO A 429 22.72 3.93 -11.96
CA PRO A 429 22.84 2.52 -11.58
C PRO A 429 23.22 2.36 -10.10
N ASN A 430 22.38 1.69 -9.33
CA ASN A 430 22.56 1.59 -7.87
C ASN A 430 21.90 0.31 -7.30
N PRO A 431 22.23 -0.12 -6.07
CA PRO A 431 21.68 -1.33 -5.47
C PRO A 431 20.30 -1.16 -4.83
N HIS A 432 19.75 0.06 -4.80
CA HIS A 432 18.46 0.35 -4.19
C HIS A 432 17.30 -0.02 -5.14
N ALA A 433 17.39 0.46 -6.40
CA ALA A 433 16.43 0.16 -7.46
C ALA A 433 17.13 0.18 -8.83
N ASP A 434 16.91 -0.84 -9.67
CA ASP A 434 17.58 -0.97 -10.97
C ASP A 434 17.20 0.14 -11.95
N ALA A 435 15.95 0.59 -11.93
CA ALA A 435 15.42 1.65 -12.78
C ALA A 435 15.33 2.97 -11.98
N HIS A 436 16.44 3.70 -11.90
CA HIS A 436 16.56 4.89 -11.06
C HIS A 436 17.17 6.07 -11.80
N VAL A 437 16.58 7.25 -11.65
CA VAL A 437 17.09 8.51 -12.21
C VAL A 437 17.17 9.59 -11.12
N GLY A 438 18.04 10.58 -11.37
CA GLY A 438 18.10 11.82 -10.59
C GLY A 438 17.90 13.03 -11.47
N ALA A 439 17.49 14.15 -10.89
CA ALA A 439 17.24 15.40 -11.60
C ALA A 439 18.29 16.45 -11.27
N TYR A 440 18.88 17.06 -12.30
CA TYR A 440 19.88 18.12 -12.21
C TYR A 440 19.35 19.43 -12.79
N VAL A 441 19.48 20.52 -12.05
CA VAL A 441 19.13 21.87 -12.48
C VAL A 441 20.43 22.66 -12.71
N PRO A 442 20.91 22.79 -13.98
CA PRO A 442 22.27 23.28 -14.29
C PRO A 442 22.55 24.70 -13.80
N ASP A 443 21.62 25.63 -13.97
CA ASP A 443 21.77 27.04 -13.60
C ASP A 443 21.80 27.27 -12.08
N ALA A 444 21.35 26.28 -11.30
CA ALA A 444 21.41 26.26 -9.84
C ALA A 444 22.52 25.34 -9.30
N ARG A 445 23.17 24.53 -10.19
CA ARG A 445 24.12 23.49 -9.84
C ARG A 445 23.56 22.55 -8.74
N LEU A 446 22.24 22.27 -8.84
CA LEU A 446 21.49 21.51 -7.84
C LEU A 446 21.12 20.14 -8.39
N PHE A 447 21.40 19.09 -7.62
CA PHE A 447 21.02 17.72 -7.92
C PHE A 447 20.04 17.18 -6.88
N PHE A 448 18.91 16.64 -7.36
CA PHE A 448 17.94 15.94 -6.54
C PHE A 448 18.07 14.42 -6.72
N ASN A 449 18.08 13.70 -5.61
CA ASN A 449 18.09 12.24 -5.58
C ASN A 449 17.12 11.70 -4.54
N SER A 450 16.68 10.45 -4.72
CA SER A 450 15.89 9.72 -3.74
C SER A 450 16.64 8.50 -3.25
N ASP A 451 16.64 8.27 -1.92
CA ASP A 451 17.13 7.07 -1.24
C ASP A 451 18.62 6.72 -1.40
N LEU A 452 19.38 7.53 -2.12
CA LEU A 452 20.80 7.30 -2.32
C LEU A 452 21.68 8.14 -1.39
N TYR A 453 21.27 9.40 -1.17
CA TYR A 453 21.89 10.31 -0.23
C TYR A 453 20.83 11.22 0.41
N SER A 454 20.86 11.37 1.71
CA SER A 454 19.89 12.14 2.50
C SER A 454 20.58 13.30 3.22
N PRO A 455 20.56 14.52 2.66
CA PRO A 455 21.16 15.69 3.27
C PRO A 455 20.71 15.92 4.72
N GLY A 456 21.66 16.25 5.60
CA GLY A 456 21.39 16.55 7.02
C GLY A 456 20.98 15.34 7.87
N ARG A 457 21.03 14.11 7.36
CA ARG A 457 20.72 12.89 8.13
C ARG A 457 21.96 12.13 8.53
N GLU A 458 21.99 11.64 9.78
CA GLU A 458 23.08 10.75 10.27
C GLU A 458 23.07 9.38 9.58
N LEU A 459 21.86 8.85 9.30
CA LEU A 459 21.72 7.55 8.65
C LEU A 459 21.90 7.70 7.15
N GLN A 460 22.99 7.13 6.65
CA GLN A 460 23.30 7.04 5.23
C GLN A 460 23.52 5.58 4.82
N PHE A 461 23.30 5.30 3.53
CA PHE A 461 23.59 4.01 2.93
C PHE A 461 24.86 4.11 2.05
N PRO A 462 26.05 3.75 2.58
CA PRO A 462 27.33 4.08 1.93
C PRO A 462 27.45 3.58 0.49
N VAL A 463 26.90 2.40 0.17
CA VAL A 463 26.96 1.83 -1.19
C VAL A 463 26.07 2.62 -2.15
N SER A 464 24.86 3.00 -1.74
CA SER A 464 23.95 3.82 -2.55
C SER A 464 24.50 5.23 -2.75
N MET A 465 25.05 5.82 -1.71
CA MET A 465 25.73 7.12 -1.76
C MET A 465 26.94 7.09 -2.73
N GLN A 466 27.77 6.05 -2.66
CA GLN A 466 28.88 5.88 -3.59
C GLN A 466 28.41 5.74 -5.04
N ALA A 467 27.29 5.04 -5.28
CA ALA A 467 26.70 4.90 -6.61
C ALA A 467 26.28 6.26 -7.16
N LEU A 468 25.57 7.08 -6.35
CA LEU A 468 25.15 8.44 -6.72
C LEU A 468 26.36 9.30 -7.14
N PHE A 469 27.39 9.44 -6.28
CA PHE A 469 28.54 10.27 -6.59
C PHE A 469 29.38 9.72 -7.77
N THR A 470 29.34 8.42 -8.00
CA THR A 470 29.94 7.82 -9.19
C THR A 470 29.20 8.21 -10.45
N ALA A 471 27.86 8.19 -10.44
CA ALA A 471 27.03 8.61 -11.56
C ALA A 471 27.22 10.11 -11.86
N ILE A 472 27.22 10.98 -10.85
CA ILE A 472 27.48 12.43 -11.00
C ILE A 472 28.81 12.67 -11.71
N ARG A 473 29.88 12.00 -11.27
CA ARG A 473 31.20 12.11 -11.93
C ARG A 473 31.22 11.53 -13.34
N TYR A 474 30.55 10.40 -13.56
CA TYR A 474 30.46 9.76 -14.87
C TYR A 474 29.79 10.68 -15.91
N HIS A 475 28.71 11.36 -15.51
CA HIS A 475 28.00 12.32 -16.36
C HIS A 475 28.69 13.69 -16.42
N GLY A 476 29.75 13.92 -15.66
CA GLY A 476 30.51 15.19 -15.65
C GLY A 476 29.71 16.36 -15.10
N LEU A 477 28.79 16.11 -14.16
CA LEU A 477 27.91 17.13 -13.59
C LEU A 477 28.65 17.98 -12.55
N ASP A 478 28.47 19.29 -12.65
CA ASP A 478 29.01 20.28 -11.73
C ASP A 478 27.96 20.59 -10.64
N VAL A 479 27.92 19.77 -9.59
CA VAL A 479 26.93 19.84 -8.52
C VAL A 479 27.50 20.57 -7.32
N GLU A 480 26.80 21.63 -6.88
CA GLU A 480 27.12 22.36 -5.64
C GLU A 480 26.11 22.08 -4.52
N ARG A 481 24.90 21.66 -4.88
CA ARG A 481 23.81 21.44 -3.90
C ARG A 481 23.18 20.08 -4.12
N HIS A 482 23.12 19.32 -3.07
CA HIS A 482 22.42 18.04 -3.04
C HIS A 482 21.12 18.19 -2.25
N VAL A 483 19.99 17.88 -2.87
CA VAL A 483 18.65 17.80 -2.23
C VAL A 483 18.20 16.37 -2.29
N GLY A 484 17.64 15.86 -1.19
CA GLY A 484 17.19 14.48 -1.10
C GLY A 484 15.70 14.34 -0.87
N SER A 485 15.18 13.15 -1.12
CA SER A 485 13.80 12.78 -0.73
C SER A 485 13.66 12.59 0.78
N HIS A 486 14.76 12.46 1.49
CA HIS A 486 14.84 12.42 2.95
C HIS A 486 15.75 13.50 3.48
N GLY A 487 15.42 14.06 4.65
CA GLY A 487 16.08 15.25 5.18
C GLY A 487 15.52 16.53 4.56
N MET A 488 15.78 17.67 5.20
CA MET A 488 15.28 18.97 4.76
C MET A 488 16.44 19.89 4.36
N GLY A 489 16.20 20.69 3.32
CA GLY A 489 17.19 21.61 2.79
C GLY A 489 18.17 20.94 1.83
N TYR A 490 19.39 21.44 1.81
CA TYR A 490 20.46 20.93 0.96
C TYR A 490 21.80 20.90 1.69
N ASP A 491 22.69 20.02 1.28
CA ASP A 491 24.10 20.06 1.62
C ASP A 491 24.91 20.55 0.41
N SER A 492 25.90 21.39 0.68
CA SER A 492 26.94 21.73 -0.27
C SER A 492 28.09 20.75 -0.11
N GLU A 493 28.34 19.94 -1.14
CA GLU A 493 29.31 18.83 -1.21
C GLU A 493 29.57 18.09 0.11
N PRO A 494 29.23 16.80 0.21
CA PRO A 494 29.70 16.00 1.34
C PRO A 494 31.24 15.86 1.21
N GLU A 495 31.95 16.22 2.28
CA GLU A 495 33.38 16.04 2.40
C GLU A 495 33.81 14.57 2.26
#